data_4dbe66c06a30863c3f5015af7dac7b2a
#
_entry.id   4dbe66c06a30863c3f5015af7dac7b2a
#
_cell.length_a   1.000
_cell.length_b   1.000
_cell.length_c   1.000
_cell.angle_alpha   90.00
_cell.angle_beta   90.00
_cell.angle_gamma   90.00
#
_symmetry.space_group_name_H-M   'P 1'
#
loop_
_entity.id
_entity.type
_entity.pdbx_description
1 polymer ?
#
loop_
_entity_poly.entity_id
_entity_poly.type
_entity_poly.pdbx_seq_one_letter_code
_entity_poly.pdbx_strand_id
1 'polypeptide(L)'
;EASKKLTKTNRKDRRLDLQMEETRWKEKIKPLDENAMEEARAHWMTVGKPLFSLGSLEDAVIQIAGIKGTSDFELRKRGLIIMCADNGVVEEGVTQTGQEVTAIVADNFTRGETSVCIMAEEAKVDLFPVDVGMATDVPSVTKKKYKVMYGTHNFAKEAAMTREEAVEAIEVGIQMVKKCAEA
;
A
#
# COMPACT_ATOMS: atom_id res chain seq x y z
N GLU A 1 -11.17 -7.11 -41.76
CA GLU A 1 -11.11 -5.66 -41.43
C GLU A 1 -12.09 -5.25 -40.34
N ALA A 2 -13.32 -5.74 -40.32
CA ALA A 2 -14.31 -5.44 -39.29
C ALA A 2 -13.88 -5.89 -37.88
N SER A 3 -13.24 -7.06 -37.73
CA SER A 3 -12.73 -7.61 -36.46
C SER A 3 -11.60 -6.77 -35.88
N LYS A 4 -10.73 -6.17 -36.73
CA LYS A 4 -9.65 -5.29 -36.29
C LYS A 4 -10.15 -3.89 -35.87
N LYS A 5 -11.29 -3.43 -36.40
CA LYS A 5 -11.91 -2.16 -35.99
C LYS A 5 -12.58 -2.27 -34.63
N LEU A 6 -13.29 -3.38 -34.35
CA LEU A 6 -13.94 -3.62 -33.05
C LEU A 6 -12.92 -3.65 -31.90
N THR A 7 -11.75 -4.29 -32.12
CA THR A 7 -10.70 -4.35 -31.09
C THR A 7 -10.04 -3.01 -30.81
N LYS A 8 -9.93 -2.11 -31.80
CA LYS A 8 -9.34 -0.77 -31.60
C LYS A 8 -10.27 0.18 -30.84
N THR A 9 -11.57 0.16 -31.12
CA THR A 9 -12.56 0.99 -30.44
C THR A 9 -12.65 0.58 -28.96
N ASN A 10 -12.72 -0.71 -28.67
CA ASN A 10 -12.80 -1.24 -27.31
C ASN A 10 -11.54 -0.91 -26.47
N ARG A 11 -10.34 -0.87 -27.07
CA ARG A 11 -9.11 -0.48 -26.38
C ARG A 11 -9.03 1.02 -26.05
N LYS A 12 -9.58 1.87 -26.93
CA LYS A 12 -9.58 3.32 -26.71
C LYS A 12 -10.57 3.72 -25.61
N ASP A 13 -11.73 3.11 -25.59
CA ASP A 13 -12.76 3.35 -24.57
C ASP A 13 -12.28 2.87 -23.19
N ARG A 14 -11.71 1.65 -23.09
CA ARG A 14 -11.11 1.16 -21.85
C ARG A 14 -9.96 2.05 -21.33
N ARG A 15 -9.13 2.60 -22.22
CA ARG A 15 -8.04 3.49 -21.82
C ARG A 15 -8.55 4.82 -21.26
N LEU A 16 -9.67 5.32 -21.77
CA LEU A 16 -10.35 6.51 -21.25
C LEU A 16 -10.98 6.23 -19.88
N ASP A 17 -11.62 5.07 -19.72
CA ASP A 17 -12.21 4.66 -18.44
C ASP A 17 -11.15 4.55 -17.33
N LEU A 18 -10.00 3.93 -17.60
CA LEU A 18 -8.88 3.80 -16.66
C LEU A 18 -8.25 5.16 -16.32
N GLN A 19 -8.12 6.07 -17.29
CA GLN A 19 -7.63 7.42 -17.03
C GLN A 19 -8.61 8.22 -16.15
N MET A 20 -9.92 8.04 -16.34
CA MET A 20 -10.94 8.66 -15.49
C MET A 20 -10.88 8.12 -14.05
N GLU A 21 -10.64 6.81 -13.86
CA GLU A 21 -10.49 6.23 -12.53
C GLU A 21 -9.25 6.77 -11.79
N GLU A 22 -8.10 6.85 -12.45
CA GLU A 22 -6.89 7.46 -11.88
C GLU A 22 -7.11 8.92 -11.47
N THR A 23 -7.80 9.69 -12.30
CA THR A 23 -8.14 11.09 -12.00
C THR A 23 -9.08 11.16 -10.78
N ARG A 24 -10.06 10.27 -10.70
CA ARG A 24 -11.01 10.17 -9.58
C ARG A 24 -10.32 9.93 -8.23
N TRP A 25 -9.24 9.13 -8.17
CA TRP A 25 -8.51 8.95 -6.92
C TRP A 25 -7.75 10.21 -6.52
N LYS A 26 -7.07 10.84 -7.48
CA LYS A 26 -6.26 12.07 -7.23
C LYS A 26 -7.13 13.23 -6.78
N GLU A 27 -8.31 13.41 -7.36
CA GLU A 27 -9.25 14.47 -7.00
C GLU A 27 -9.80 14.34 -5.57
N LYS A 28 -9.75 13.15 -4.98
CA LYS A 28 -10.17 12.92 -3.60
C LYS A 28 -9.10 13.21 -2.56
N ILE A 29 -7.85 13.34 -2.97
CA ILE A 29 -6.74 13.67 -2.08
C ILE A 29 -6.77 15.17 -1.82
N LYS A 30 -7.09 15.55 -0.59
CA LYS A 30 -7.06 16.95 -0.15
C LYS A 30 -5.63 17.41 0.09
N PRO A 31 -5.31 18.71 -0.13
CA PRO A 31 -4.03 19.25 0.32
C PRO A 31 -3.92 19.17 1.85
N LEU A 32 -2.69 19.23 2.35
CA LEU A 32 -2.44 19.32 3.78
C LEU A 32 -2.96 20.65 4.33
N ASP A 33 -3.40 20.64 5.60
CA ASP A 33 -3.79 21.84 6.31
C ASP A 33 -2.55 22.59 6.79
N GLU A 34 -2.19 23.66 6.08
CA GLU A 34 -1.01 24.47 6.38
C GLU A 34 -1.11 25.18 7.73
N ASN A 35 -2.31 25.56 8.19
CA ASN A 35 -2.50 26.20 9.49
C ASN A 35 -2.17 25.21 10.62
N ALA A 36 -2.69 23.98 10.54
CA ALA A 36 -2.38 22.93 11.50
C ALA A 36 -0.88 22.59 11.52
N MET A 37 -0.23 22.60 10.36
CA MET A 37 1.22 22.41 10.26
C MET A 37 2.01 23.54 10.92
N GLU A 38 1.59 24.78 10.73
CA GLU A 38 2.26 25.94 11.34
C GLU A 38 2.09 25.97 12.87
N GLU A 39 0.89 25.65 13.36
CA GLU A 39 0.64 25.45 14.80
C GLU A 39 1.53 24.35 15.38
N ALA A 40 1.68 23.22 14.70
CA ALA A 40 2.56 22.14 15.14
C ALA A 40 4.03 22.57 15.16
N ARG A 41 4.50 23.36 14.17
CA ARG A 41 5.86 23.97 14.19
C ARG A 41 6.04 24.90 15.37
N ALA A 42 5.08 25.77 15.60
CA ALA A 42 5.11 26.70 16.74
C ALA A 42 5.15 25.96 18.07
N HIS A 43 4.40 24.86 18.21
CA HIS A 43 4.41 24.01 19.39
C HIS A 43 5.81 23.40 19.63
N TRP A 44 6.48 22.89 18.60
CA TRP A 44 7.85 22.35 18.72
C TRP A 44 8.85 23.38 19.27
N MET A 45 8.65 24.68 19.00
CA MET A 45 9.50 25.75 19.49
C MET A 45 9.30 26.01 20.99
N THR A 46 8.19 25.56 21.58
CA THR A 46 7.92 25.68 23.03
C THR A 46 8.43 24.50 23.84
N VAL A 47 8.78 23.38 23.19
CA VAL A 47 9.29 22.19 23.86
C VAL A 47 10.73 22.41 24.32
N GLY A 48 11.04 22.11 25.59
CA GLY A 48 12.36 22.27 26.19
C GLY A 48 13.38 21.26 25.67
N LYS A 49 13.81 21.40 24.43
CA LYS A 49 14.82 20.58 23.74
C LYS A 49 15.73 21.46 22.87
N PRO A 50 16.93 21.00 22.46
CA PRO A 50 17.70 21.69 21.43
C PRO A 50 16.87 21.84 20.16
N LEU A 51 16.96 22.99 19.49
CA LEU A 51 16.22 23.26 18.25
C LEU A 51 16.54 22.18 17.20
N PHE A 52 15.47 21.65 16.58
CA PHE A 52 15.56 20.64 15.51
C PHE A 52 16.29 19.34 15.89
N SER A 53 16.44 19.05 17.18
CA SER A 53 17.24 17.92 17.66
C SER A 53 16.65 16.54 17.31
N LEU A 54 15.35 16.45 17.02
CA LEU A 54 14.67 15.21 16.62
C LEU A 54 14.60 15.04 15.08
N GLY A 55 15.10 16.04 14.32
CA GLY A 55 15.21 15.96 12.86
C GLY A 55 13.91 15.59 12.15
N SER A 56 13.97 14.58 11.30
CA SER A 56 12.82 14.13 10.50
C SER A 56 11.60 13.67 11.31
N LEU A 57 11.76 13.35 12.61
CA LEU A 57 10.62 13.05 13.47
C LEU A 57 9.74 14.29 13.68
N GLU A 58 10.34 15.47 13.84
CA GLU A 58 9.58 16.74 13.95
C GLU A 58 8.80 17.00 12.67
N ASP A 59 9.44 16.82 11.50
CA ASP A 59 8.81 16.99 10.19
C ASP A 59 7.64 16.01 9.99
N ALA A 60 7.82 14.76 10.39
CA ALA A 60 6.76 13.75 10.30
C ALA A 60 5.55 14.11 11.15
N VAL A 61 5.75 14.58 12.39
CA VAL A 61 4.67 15.02 13.27
C VAL A 61 3.94 16.23 12.70
N ILE A 62 4.68 17.21 12.13
CA ILE A 62 4.10 18.38 11.47
C ILE A 62 3.24 17.95 10.26
N GLN A 63 3.71 17.00 9.44
CA GLN A 63 2.91 16.49 8.32
C GLN A 63 1.66 15.76 8.81
N ILE A 64 1.73 14.99 9.88
CA ILE A 64 0.56 14.33 10.48
C ILE A 64 -0.46 15.37 10.94
N ALA A 65 -0.03 16.49 11.53
CA ALA A 65 -0.93 17.59 11.87
C ALA A 65 -1.68 18.11 10.63
N GLY A 66 -0.98 18.32 9.53
CA GLY A 66 -1.58 18.73 8.25
C GLY A 66 -2.58 17.71 7.69
N ILE A 67 -2.30 16.40 7.83
CA ILE A 67 -3.22 15.32 7.43
C ILE A 67 -4.48 15.31 8.32
N LYS A 68 -4.30 15.52 9.62
CA LYS A 68 -5.38 15.50 10.61
C LYS A 68 -6.21 16.79 10.61
N GLY A 69 -5.68 17.90 10.09
CA GLY A 69 -6.29 19.23 10.15
C GLY A 69 -6.30 19.83 11.58
N THR A 70 -5.38 19.40 12.44
CA THR A 70 -5.22 19.88 13.81
C THR A 70 -3.82 19.58 14.33
N SER A 71 -3.27 20.49 15.14
CA SER A 71 -2.02 20.28 15.87
C SER A 71 -2.20 19.44 17.14
N ASP A 72 -3.44 19.34 17.64
CA ASP A 72 -3.80 18.52 18.80
C ASP A 72 -4.40 17.19 18.34
N PHE A 73 -3.57 16.15 18.29
CA PHE A 73 -3.97 14.82 17.85
C PHE A 73 -3.27 13.72 18.63
N GLU A 74 -3.92 12.56 18.67
CA GLU A 74 -3.35 11.33 19.21
C GLU A 74 -3.32 10.23 18.15
N LEU A 75 -2.29 9.38 18.21
CA LEU A 75 -2.11 8.17 17.39
C LEU A 75 -2.36 6.94 18.27
N ARG A 76 -3.62 6.69 18.62
CA ARG A 76 -4.00 5.59 19.53
C ARG A 76 -4.02 4.24 18.84
N LYS A 77 -4.57 4.18 17.63
CA LYS A 77 -4.65 2.96 16.82
C LYS A 77 -3.70 3.07 15.64
N ARG A 78 -2.87 2.06 15.45
CA ARG A 78 -1.89 2.00 14.37
C ARG A 78 -1.99 0.66 13.67
N GLY A 79 -1.97 0.66 12.36
CA GLY A 79 -2.03 -0.54 11.55
C GLY A 79 -0.92 -0.58 10.51
N LEU A 80 -0.38 -1.76 10.25
CA LEU A 80 0.56 -2.03 9.18
C LEU A 80 -0.08 -2.96 8.16
N ILE A 81 -0.37 -2.45 6.98
CA ILE A 81 -0.87 -3.25 5.86
C ILE A 81 0.34 -3.83 5.13
N ILE A 82 0.39 -5.17 5.01
CA ILE A 82 1.47 -5.89 4.35
C ILE A 82 0.90 -6.50 3.07
N MET A 83 1.22 -5.89 1.92
CA MET A 83 0.78 -6.37 0.62
C MET A 83 1.71 -7.49 0.15
N CYS A 84 1.22 -8.72 0.12
CA CYS A 84 1.99 -9.92 -0.26
C CYS A 84 1.76 -10.24 -1.74
N ALA A 85 2.86 -10.31 -2.50
CA ALA A 85 2.84 -10.64 -3.92
C ALA A 85 4.17 -11.26 -4.37
N ASP A 86 4.12 -12.04 -5.43
CA ASP A 86 5.27 -12.61 -6.11
C ASP A 86 5.53 -11.94 -7.45
N ASN A 87 6.79 -11.92 -7.86
CA ASN A 87 7.21 -11.32 -9.12
C ASN A 87 7.80 -12.39 -10.04
N GLY A 88 7.29 -12.49 -11.28
CA GLY A 88 7.71 -13.48 -12.27
C GLY A 88 9.17 -13.36 -12.68
N VAL A 89 9.81 -12.22 -12.48
CA VAL A 89 11.24 -12.00 -12.76
C VAL A 89 12.16 -12.92 -11.93
N VAL A 90 11.65 -13.59 -10.91
CA VAL A 90 12.41 -14.59 -10.15
C VAL A 90 12.96 -15.70 -11.06
N GLU A 91 12.31 -15.97 -12.20
CA GLU A 91 12.79 -16.92 -13.21
C GLU A 91 14.17 -16.56 -13.77
N GLU A 92 14.57 -15.31 -13.71
CA GLU A 92 15.87 -14.83 -14.19
C GLU A 92 17.00 -15.00 -13.15
N GLY A 93 16.73 -15.66 -12.03
CA GLY A 93 17.73 -15.94 -10.99
C GLY A 93 18.20 -14.68 -10.22
N VAL A 94 17.37 -13.66 -10.13
CA VAL A 94 17.67 -12.38 -9.46
C VAL A 94 17.61 -12.46 -7.93
N THR A 95 17.12 -13.57 -7.38
CA THR A 95 17.01 -13.84 -5.94
C THR A 95 17.62 -15.18 -5.57
N GLN A 96 17.96 -15.36 -4.29
CA GLN A 96 18.49 -16.63 -3.77
C GLN A 96 17.39 -17.66 -3.46
N THR A 97 16.12 -17.23 -3.40
CA THR A 97 14.97 -18.06 -3.02
C THR A 97 13.90 -17.98 -4.11
N GLY A 98 13.05 -19.01 -4.18
CA GLY A 98 11.88 -19.00 -5.07
C GLY A 98 10.67 -18.29 -4.45
N GLN A 99 9.56 -18.32 -5.18
CA GLN A 99 8.29 -17.69 -4.79
C GLN A 99 7.62 -18.37 -3.58
N GLU A 100 7.98 -19.63 -3.28
CA GLU A 100 7.46 -20.37 -2.13
C GLU A 100 7.70 -19.67 -0.78
N VAL A 101 8.78 -18.89 -0.68
CA VAL A 101 9.13 -18.17 0.55
C VAL A 101 8.10 -17.09 0.88
N THR A 102 7.51 -16.43 -0.11
CA THR A 102 6.45 -15.42 0.11
C THR A 102 5.25 -16.03 0.82
N ALA A 103 4.80 -17.20 0.38
CA ALA A 103 3.68 -17.90 0.99
C ALA A 103 3.98 -18.34 2.44
N ILE A 104 5.20 -18.85 2.71
CA ILE A 104 5.64 -19.24 4.05
C ILE A 104 5.67 -18.02 4.98
N VAL A 105 6.25 -16.92 4.53
CA VAL A 105 6.34 -15.69 5.35
C VAL A 105 4.96 -15.07 5.58
N ALA A 106 4.08 -15.10 4.57
CA ALA A 106 2.71 -14.62 4.70
C ALA A 106 1.92 -15.41 5.76
N ASP A 107 2.08 -16.74 5.80
CA ASP A 107 1.47 -17.57 6.83
C ASP A 107 2.07 -17.28 8.22
N ASN A 108 3.39 -17.08 8.31
CA ASN A 108 4.07 -16.73 9.55
C ASN A 108 3.60 -15.40 10.14
N PHE A 109 3.15 -14.42 9.31
CA PHE A 109 2.53 -13.19 9.82
C PHE A 109 1.29 -13.48 10.68
N THR A 110 0.50 -14.49 10.32
CA THR A 110 -0.71 -14.84 11.07
C THR A 110 -0.43 -15.60 12.36
N ARG A 111 0.78 -16.15 12.51
CA ARG A 111 1.23 -16.86 13.70
C ARG A 111 2.11 -16.03 14.63
N GLY A 112 2.46 -14.81 14.23
CA GLY A 112 3.34 -13.97 15.03
C GLY A 112 4.83 -14.36 14.96
N GLU A 113 5.24 -15.13 13.95
CA GLU A 113 6.57 -15.78 13.90
C GLU A 113 7.58 -15.02 13.03
N THR A 114 7.33 -13.75 12.71
CA THR A 114 8.27 -12.94 11.93
C THR A 114 8.84 -11.79 12.76
N SER A 115 9.99 -11.26 12.33
CA SER A 115 10.59 -10.09 12.96
C SER A 115 9.64 -8.88 12.98
N VAL A 116 8.85 -8.68 11.92
CA VAL A 116 7.86 -7.59 11.86
C VAL A 116 6.73 -7.82 12.88
N CYS A 117 6.33 -9.06 13.15
CA CYS A 117 5.33 -9.35 14.18
C CYS A 117 5.82 -8.95 15.57
N ILE A 118 7.05 -9.32 15.91
CA ILE A 118 7.69 -8.97 17.21
C ILE A 118 7.80 -7.44 17.34
N MET A 119 8.26 -6.76 16.29
CA MET A 119 8.38 -5.30 16.29
C MET A 119 7.01 -4.61 16.36
N ALA A 120 6.00 -5.15 15.69
CA ALA A 120 4.64 -4.61 15.71
C ALA A 120 3.97 -4.78 17.07
N GLU A 121 4.19 -5.91 17.74
CA GLU A 121 3.71 -6.17 19.10
C GLU A 121 4.31 -5.14 20.09
N GLU A 122 5.62 -4.95 20.06
CA GLU A 122 6.30 -3.96 20.90
C GLU A 122 5.81 -2.53 20.61
N ALA A 123 5.60 -2.20 19.32
CA ALA A 123 5.11 -0.90 18.90
C ALA A 123 3.58 -0.75 19.05
N LYS A 124 2.85 -1.78 19.47
CA LYS A 124 1.37 -1.82 19.56
C LYS A 124 0.73 -1.46 18.22
N VAL A 125 1.13 -2.15 17.16
CA VAL A 125 0.66 -1.97 15.78
C VAL A 125 -0.05 -3.24 15.32
N ASP A 126 -1.29 -3.12 14.86
CA ASP A 126 -2.02 -4.25 14.29
C ASP A 126 -1.50 -4.60 12.88
N LEU A 127 -1.37 -5.89 12.59
CA LEU A 127 -0.89 -6.37 11.29
C LEU A 127 -2.06 -6.81 10.41
N PHE A 128 -2.01 -6.39 9.14
CA PHE A 128 -3.00 -6.74 8.12
C PHE A 128 -2.29 -7.32 6.89
N PRO A 129 -1.89 -8.62 6.92
CA PRO A 129 -1.35 -9.28 5.73
C PRO A 129 -2.45 -9.47 4.68
N VAL A 130 -2.16 -9.10 3.44
CA VAL A 130 -3.09 -9.13 2.30
C VAL A 130 -2.41 -9.78 1.11
N ASP A 131 -2.95 -10.91 0.66
CA ASP A 131 -2.55 -11.51 -0.59
C ASP A 131 -3.16 -10.73 -1.76
N VAL A 132 -2.34 -9.92 -2.42
CA VAL A 132 -2.70 -9.17 -3.63
C VAL A 132 -2.22 -9.87 -4.90
N GLY A 133 -1.28 -10.82 -4.76
CA GLY A 133 -0.73 -11.50 -5.93
C GLY A 133 0.34 -12.54 -5.60
N MET A 134 0.19 -13.33 -4.53
CA MET A 134 1.08 -14.47 -4.30
C MET A 134 0.85 -15.58 -5.33
N ALA A 135 1.91 -16.28 -5.72
CA ALA A 135 1.84 -17.40 -6.66
C ALA A 135 1.08 -18.60 -6.07
N THR A 136 1.04 -18.71 -4.75
CA THR A 136 0.38 -19.81 -4.02
C THR A 136 -0.64 -19.23 -3.04
N ASP A 137 -1.81 -19.88 -2.94
CA ASP A 137 -2.82 -19.53 -1.94
C ASP A 137 -2.39 -19.95 -0.54
N VAL A 138 -2.53 -19.05 0.42
CA VAL A 138 -2.33 -19.30 1.86
C VAL A 138 -3.68 -19.13 2.56
N PRO A 139 -4.31 -20.20 3.06
CA PRO A 139 -5.67 -20.17 3.60
C PRO A 139 -5.88 -19.13 4.71
N SER A 140 -4.86 -18.86 5.53
CA SER A 140 -4.88 -17.87 6.61
C SER A 140 -4.88 -16.42 6.12
N VAL A 141 -4.34 -16.15 4.92
CA VAL A 141 -4.13 -14.80 4.37
C VAL A 141 -4.95 -14.57 3.11
N THR A 142 -4.97 -15.56 2.18
CA THR A 142 -5.58 -15.40 0.86
C THR A 142 -7.09 -15.21 0.94
N LYS A 143 -7.56 -14.09 0.40
CA LYS A 143 -8.99 -13.82 0.20
C LYS A 143 -9.19 -13.49 -1.26
N LYS A 144 -9.96 -14.30 -1.97
CA LYS A 144 -10.20 -14.17 -3.43
C LYS A 144 -10.58 -12.76 -3.88
N LYS A 145 -11.27 -12.00 -3.05
CA LYS A 145 -11.68 -10.62 -3.36
C LYS A 145 -10.54 -9.59 -3.36
N TYR A 146 -9.35 -9.95 -2.86
CA TYR A 146 -8.17 -9.08 -2.82
C TYR A 146 -7.06 -9.57 -3.73
N LYS A 147 -7.11 -10.83 -4.15
CA LYS A 147 -6.10 -11.42 -5.02
C LYS A 147 -6.36 -11.07 -6.47
N VAL A 148 -5.47 -10.29 -7.06
CA VAL A 148 -5.56 -9.82 -8.45
C VAL A 148 -5.06 -10.88 -9.42
N MET A 149 -3.91 -11.50 -9.09
CA MET A 149 -3.27 -12.49 -9.96
C MET A 149 -2.41 -13.47 -9.13
N TYR A 150 -1.89 -14.52 -9.76
CA TYR A 150 -1.01 -15.52 -9.15
C TYR A 150 0.48 -15.21 -9.49
N GLY A 151 1.02 -14.16 -8.90
CA GLY A 151 2.31 -13.59 -9.25
C GLY A 151 2.26 -12.72 -10.52
N THR A 152 3.19 -11.79 -10.67
CA THR A 152 3.30 -10.99 -11.90
C THR A 152 3.93 -11.81 -13.03
N HIS A 153 3.75 -11.38 -14.29
CA HIS A 153 4.57 -11.84 -15.39
C HIS A 153 6.04 -11.42 -15.20
N ASN A 154 6.91 -12.10 -15.94
CA ASN A 154 8.34 -11.78 -15.94
C ASN A 154 8.59 -10.50 -16.75
N PHE A 155 8.87 -9.41 -16.09
CA PHE A 155 9.07 -8.11 -16.77
C PHE A 155 10.37 -8.02 -17.59
N ALA A 156 11.25 -9.02 -17.52
CA ALA A 156 12.37 -9.14 -18.46
C ALA A 156 11.91 -9.62 -19.86
N LYS A 157 10.72 -10.21 -19.96
CA LYS A 157 10.17 -10.80 -21.19
C LYS A 157 8.95 -10.04 -21.71
N GLU A 158 8.10 -9.56 -20.80
CA GLU A 158 6.85 -8.87 -21.13
C GLU A 158 6.42 -7.92 -19.99
N ALA A 159 5.32 -7.20 -20.13
CA ALA A 159 4.80 -6.37 -19.07
C ALA A 159 4.42 -7.21 -17.83
N ALA A 160 4.82 -6.78 -16.63
CA ALA A 160 4.57 -7.49 -15.38
C ALA A 160 3.08 -7.75 -15.12
N MET A 161 2.23 -6.83 -15.54
CA MET A 161 0.77 -6.91 -15.43
C MET A 161 0.10 -6.01 -16.47
N THR A 162 -1.17 -6.22 -16.71
CA THR A 162 -1.99 -5.30 -17.51
C THR A 162 -2.27 -4.03 -16.70
N ARG A 163 -2.77 -3.00 -17.38
CA ARG A 163 -3.16 -1.76 -16.69
C ARG A 163 -4.40 -1.99 -15.80
N GLU A 164 -5.30 -2.83 -16.23
CA GLU A 164 -6.48 -3.25 -15.48
C GLU A 164 -6.10 -3.93 -14.16
N GLU A 165 -5.17 -4.88 -14.19
CA GLU A 165 -4.63 -5.55 -12.99
C GLU A 165 -3.93 -4.57 -12.06
N ALA A 166 -3.18 -3.60 -12.60
CA ALA A 166 -2.56 -2.56 -11.79
C ALA A 166 -3.59 -1.66 -11.08
N VAL A 167 -4.67 -1.28 -11.78
CA VAL A 167 -5.79 -0.53 -11.19
C VAL A 167 -6.48 -1.34 -10.10
N GLU A 168 -6.76 -2.62 -10.35
CA GLU A 168 -7.36 -3.52 -9.36
C GLU A 168 -6.49 -3.65 -8.11
N ALA A 169 -5.17 -3.77 -8.26
CA ALA A 169 -4.25 -3.81 -7.12
C ALA A 169 -4.26 -2.50 -6.29
N ILE A 170 -4.35 -1.34 -6.95
CA ILE A 170 -4.49 -0.06 -6.26
C ILE A 170 -5.83 0.00 -5.49
N GLU A 171 -6.92 -0.45 -6.09
CA GLU A 171 -8.25 -0.49 -5.44
C GLU A 171 -8.25 -1.40 -4.20
N VAL A 172 -7.53 -2.52 -4.22
CA VAL A 172 -7.33 -3.38 -3.04
C VAL A 172 -6.66 -2.58 -1.92
N GLY A 173 -5.61 -1.82 -2.22
CA GLY A 173 -4.94 -0.95 -1.25
C GLY A 173 -5.89 0.08 -0.63
N ILE A 174 -6.68 0.77 -1.46
CA ILE A 174 -7.69 1.74 -1.01
C ILE A 174 -8.74 1.08 -0.10
N GLN A 175 -9.23 -0.10 -0.47
CA GLN A 175 -10.20 -0.86 0.34
C GLN A 175 -9.60 -1.25 1.70
N MET A 176 -8.34 -1.66 1.74
CA MET A 176 -7.68 -2.03 2.98
C MET A 176 -7.51 -0.84 3.93
N VAL A 177 -7.10 0.32 3.41
CA VAL A 177 -7.01 1.55 4.23
C VAL A 177 -8.37 1.92 4.81
N LYS A 178 -9.44 1.90 4.01
CA LYS A 178 -10.81 2.16 4.50
C LYS A 178 -11.20 1.18 5.60
N LYS A 179 -10.98 -0.11 5.39
CA LYS A 179 -11.28 -1.14 6.37
C LYS A 179 -10.52 -0.94 7.69
N CYS A 180 -9.24 -0.57 7.63
CA CYS A 180 -8.45 -0.31 8.81
C CYS A 180 -8.88 0.98 9.53
N ALA A 181 -9.40 1.98 8.80
CA ALA A 181 -9.92 3.21 9.40
C ALA A 181 -11.28 3.00 10.13
N GLU A 182 -12.03 1.96 9.78
CA GLU A 182 -13.31 1.61 10.38
C GLU A 182 -13.16 0.66 11.61
N ALA A 183 -11.99 0.05 11.78
CA ALA A 183 -11.70 -0.91 12.86
C ALA A 183 -11.16 -0.22 14.12
#